data_254ba5eb5763e7e8609695eebe6adc36
#
_entry.id   254ba5eb5763e7e8609695eebe6adc36
#
_cell.length_a   1.000
_cell.length_b   1.000
_cell.length_c   1.000
_cell.angle_alpha   90.00
_cell.angle_beta   90.00
_cell.angle_gamma   90.00
#
_symmetry.space_group_name_H-M   'P 1'
#
loop_
_entity.id
_entity.type
_entity.pdbx_description
1 polymer ?
#
loop_
_entity_poly.entity_id
_entity_poly.type
_entity_poly.pdbx_seq_one_letter_code
_entity_poly.pdbx_strand_id
1 'polypeptide(L)'
;MNSNGGITFKATANFDSAAAKRKFSGAIHKAQIKLDAQVLTDSNYYCPLKTGTLQKSGIINTVLGSGLVVWKTPYARAQYYGVNFYRSKDPNPNACAKWFEAAKARKVKQWEKLVNDTVKNS
;
A
#
# COMPACT_ATOMS: atom_id res chain seq x y z
N MET A 1 -16.10 14.41 -7.96
CA MET A 1 -16.27 13.73 -7.51
C MET A 1 -15.75 13.35 -6.35
N ASN A 2 -15.99 13.34 -5.64
CA ASN A 2 -15.25 13.04 -4.56
C ASN A 2 -15.11 11.61 -4.43
N SER A 3 -14.25 11.18 -3.61
CA SER A 3 -13.96 9.79 -3.45
C SER A 3 -14.97 9.07 -2.61
N ASN A 4 -15.96 9.75 -2.10
CA ASN A 4 -16.98 9.13 -1.27
C ASN A 4 -16.41 8.30 -0.14
N GLY A 5 -15.40 8.82 0.56
CA GLY A 5 -14.79 8.14 1.68
C GLY A 5 -13.63 7.24 1.33
N GLY A 6 -13.26 7.15 0.05
CA GLY A 6 -12.09 6.41 -0.36
C GLY A 6 -10.79 7.11 0.02
N ILE A 7 -9.70 6.38 0.03
CA ILE A 7 -8.39 6.91 0.39
C ILE A 7 -7.33 6.32 -0.52
N THR A 8 -6.39 7.17 -0.94
CA THR A 8 -5.34 6.81 -1.89
C THR A 8 -3.99 7.25 -1.36
N PHE A 9 -2.99 6.38 -1.50
CA PHE A 9 -1.62 6.68 -1.10
C PHE A 9 -0.67 6.38 -2.25
N LYS A 10 0.44 7.13 -2.29
CA LYS A 10 1.51 6.85 -3.25
C LYS A 10 2.40 5.75 -2.70
N ALA A 11 2.61 4.72 -3.50
CA ALA A 11 3.56 3.66 -3.20
C ALA A 11 4.90 4.09 -3.78
N THR A 12 5.79 4.59 -2.92
CA THR A 12 7.09 5.11 -3.35
C THR A 12 8.20 4.49 -2.51
N ALA A 13 9.39 4.41 -3.11
CA ALA A 13 10.60 3.99 -2.42
C ALA A 13 11.77 4.73 -3.05
N ASN A 14 12.85 4.89 -2.27
CA ASN A 14 14.04 5.53 -2.79
C ASN A 14 14.76 4.59 -3.74
N PHE A 15 15.07 5.08 -4.94
CA PHE A 15 15.86 4.35 -5.91
C PHE A 15 17.31 4.76 -5.83
N ASP A 16 18.20 3.82 -6.15
CA ASP A 16 19.56 4.17 -6.55
C ASP A 16 19.44 4.84 -7.91
N SER A 17 19.56 6.17 -7.95
CA SER A 17 19.32 6.90 -9.19
C SER A 17 20.34 6.60 -10.25
N ALA A 18 21.59 6.25 -9.89
CA ALA A 18 22.59 5.87 -10.87
C ALA A 18 22.21 4.55 -11.55
N ALA A 19 21.74 3.56 -10.76
CA ALA A 19 21.28 2.29 -11.30
C ALA A 19 20.03 2.48 -12.14
N ALA A 20 19.09 3.29 -11.67
CA ALA A 20 17.85 3.55 -12.40
C ALA A 20 18.09 4.19 -13.75
N LYS A 21 19.04 5.10 -13.83
CA LYS A 21 19.37 5.77 -15.09
C LYS A 21 19.96 4.84 -16.15
N ARG A 22 20.56 3.75 -15.71
CA ARG A 22 21.17 2.79 -16.64
C ARG A 22 20.20 1.70 -17.10
N LYS A 23 19.01 1.65 -16.49
CA LYS A 23 17.98 0.69 -16.85
C LYS A 23 16.91 1.39 -17.67
N PHE A 24 16.31 0.62 -18.60
CA PHE A 24 15.22 1.21 -19.36
C PHE A 24 13.92 1.16 -18.55
N SER A 25 12.95 1.90 -19.05
CA SER A 25 11.69 2.13 -18.34
C SER A 25 10.95 0.83 -17.99
N GLY A 26 11.19 -0.25 -18.72
CA GLY A 26 10.57 -1.54 -18.42
C GLY A 26 10.96 -2.09 -17.06
N ALA A 27 12.23 -1.93 -16.66
CA ALA A 27 12.69 -2.38 -15.36
C ALA A 27 12.06 -1.55 -14.24
N ILE A 28 11.95 -0.24 -14.46
CA ILE A 28 11.32 0.66 -13.50
C ILE A 28 9.85 0.30 -13.32
N HIS A 29 9.14 0.06 -14.43
CA HIS A 29 7.73 -0.31 -14.37
C HIS A 29 7.52 -1.65 -13.65
N LYS A 30 8.38 -2.63 -13.91
CA LYS A 30 8.33 -3.91 -13.21
C LYS A 30 8.52 -3.75 -11.71
N ALA A 31 9.46 -2.88 -11.31
CA ALA A 31 9.70 -2.59 -9.91
C ALA A 31 8.48 -1.92 -9.28
N GLN A 32 7.82 -1.01 -10.00
CA GLN A 32 6.63 -0.35 -9.50
C GLN A 32 5.48 -1.34 -9.28
N ILE A 33 5.29 -2.29 -10.20
CA ILE A 33 4.26 -3.32 -10.05
C ILE A 33 4.51 -4.12 -8.75
N LYS A 34 5.74 -4.55 -8.54
CA LYS A 34 6.09 -5.32 -7.34
C LYS A 34 5.94 -4.49 -6.08
N LEU A 35 6.32 -3.22 -6.12
CA LEU A 35 6.19 -2.32 -4.99
C LEU A 35 4.72 -2.13 -4.62
N ASP A 36 3.88 -1.82 -5.61
CA ASP A 36 2.46 -1.59 -5.35
C ASP A 36 1.82 -2.81 -4.69
N ALA A 37 2.13 -4.01 -5.19
CA ALA A 37 1.60 -5.25 -4.64
C ALA A 37 2.06 -5.46 -3.20
N GLN A 38 3.34 -5.19 -2.92
CA GLN A 38 3.88 -5.40 -1.58
C GLN A 38 3.35 -4.37 -0.60
N VAL A 39 3.25 -3.11 -1.01
CA VAL A 39 2.68 -2.05 -0.15
C VAL A 39 1.24 -2.39 0.21
N LEU A 40 0.46 -2.82 -0.78
CA LEU A 40 -0.93 -3.21 -0.53
C LEU A 40 -1.01 -4.37 0.46
N THR A 41 -0.22 -5.41 0.25
CA THR A 41 -0.21 -6.58 1.13
C THR A 41 0.17 -6.22 2.55
N ASP A 42 1.26 -5.45 2.70
CA ASP A 42 1.75 -5.09 4.03
C ASP A 42 0.79 -4.15 4.74
N SER A 43 0.14 -3.25 3.99
CA SER A 43 -0.86 -2.34 4.56
C SER A 43 -2.11 -3.10 5.00
N ASN A 44 -2.56 -4.06 4.21
CA ASN A 44 -3.73 -4.86 4.56
C ASN A 44 -3.51 -5.71 5.80
N TYR A 45 -2.26 -5.99 6.16
CA TYR A 45 -1.96 -6.67 7.41
C TYR A 45 -2.51 -5.90 8.62
N TYR A 46 -2.55 -4.57 8.53
CA TYR A 46 -3.04 -3.68 9.59
C TYR A 46 -4.42 -3.10 9.31
N CYS A 47 -5.01 -3.44 8.18
CA CYS A 47 -6.31 -2.91 7.78
C CYS A 47 -7.44 -3.67 8.47
N PRO A 48 -8.46 -2.99 9.01
CA PRO A 48 -9.59 -3.68 9.64
C PRO A 48 -10.26 -4.69 8.71
N LEU A 49 -10.70 -5.80 9.28
CA LEU A 49 -11.22 -6.94 8.53
C LEU A 49 -12.66 -7.29 8.89
N LYS A 50 -13.37 -6.42 9.59
CA LYS A 50 -14.68 -6.76 10.15
C LYS A 50 -15.62 -7.45 9.16
N THR A 51 -15.71 -6.92 7.92
CA THR A 51 -16.52 -7.52 6.87
C THR A 51 -15.68 -8.06 5.72
N GLY A 52 -14.39 -7.78 5.73
CA GLY A 52 -13.51 -8.10 4.61
C GLY A 52 -13.63 -7.14 3.43
N THR A 53 -14.66 -6.32 3.40
CA THR A 53 -14.93 -5.43 2.27
C THR A 53 -13.86 -4.37 2.11
N LEU A 54 -13.39 -3.80 3.23
CA LEU A 54 -12.38 -2.75 3.18
C LEU A 54 -11.05 -3.27 2.60
N GLN A 55 -10.57 -4.40 3.10
CA GLN A 55 -9.33 -5.00 2.57
C GLN A 55 -9.48 -5.38 1.10
N LYS A 56 -10.61 -5.96 0.73
CA LYS A 56 -10.87 -6.34 -0.66
C LYS A 56 -10.92 -5.13 -1.58
N SER A 57 -11.42 -3.99 -1.08
CA SER A 57 -11.46 -2.78 -1.89
C SER A 57 -10.08 -2.34 -2.31
N GLY A 58 -9.07 -2.54 -1.44
CA GLY A 58 -7.69 -2.27 -1.79
C GLY A 58 -7.21 -3.12 -2.94
N ILE A 59 -7.54 -4.40 -2.91
CA ILE A 59 -7.14 -5.32 -3.97
C ILE A 59 -7.83 -4.98 -5.28
N ILE A 60 -9.12 -4.69 -5.23
CA ILE A 60 -9.92 -4.44 -6.44
C ILE A 60 -9.56 -3.10 -7.07
N ASN A 61 -9.31 -2.08 -6.26
CA ASN A 61 -9.16 -0.71 -6.76
C ASN A 61 -7.71 -0.27 -6.99
N THR A 62 -6.74 -1.05 -6.56
CA THR A 62 -5.34 -0.74 -6.80
C THR A 62 -4.93 -1.29 -8.15
N VAL A 63 -4.43 -0.41 -9.02
CA VAL A 63 -3.90 -0.81 -10.33
C VAL A 63 -2.39 -0.95 -10.18
N LEU A 64 -1.89 -2.18 -10.24
CA LEU A 64 -0.47 -2.45 -10.05
C LEU A 64 0.34 -1.78 -11.17
N GLY A 65 1.39 -1.09 -10.77
CA GLY A 65 2.22 -0.31 -11.69
C GLY A 65 1.84 1.16 -11.74
N SER A 66 0.70 1.54 -11.15
CA SER A 66 0.26 2.94 -11.15
C SER A 66 0.99 3.79 -10.14
N GLY A 67 1.61 3.17 -9.13
CA GLY A 67 2.23 3.89 -8.04
C GLY A 67 1.25 4.34 -6.97
N LEU A 68 0.00 3.90 -7.06
CA LEU A 68 -1.05 4.29 -6.11
C LEU A 68 -1.71 3.06 -5.51
N VAL A 69 -1.94 3.07 -4.20
CA VAL A 69 -2.74 2.06 -3.53
C VAL A 69 -4.01 2.72 -3.04
N VAL A 70 -5.15 2.10 -3.31
CA VAL A 70 -6.47 2.74 -3.16
C VAL A 70 -7.42 1.81 -2.41
N TRP A 71 -7.96 2.30 -1.29
CA TRP A 71 -9.07 1.65 -0.61
C TRP A 71 -10.30 2.51 -0.86
N LYS A 72 -11.36 1.91 -1.39
CA LYS A 72 -12.51 2.69 -1.86
C LYS A 72 -13.81 2.09 -1.37
N THR A 73 -14.13 2.38 -0.12
CA THR A 73 -15.45 2.11 0.44
C THR A 73 -15.97 3.42 1.05
N PRO A 74 -17.28 3.54 1.27
CA PRO A 74 -17.82 4.77 1.86
C PRO A 74 -17.22 5.12 3.22
N TYR A 75 -16.71 4.13 3.95
CA TYR A 75 -16.17 4.33 5.30
C TYR A 75 -14.65 4.21 5.37
N ALA A 76 -13.96 4.02 4.25
CA ALA A 76 -12.50 3.82 4.28
C ALA A 76 -11.77 4.97 4.95
N ARG A 77 -12.11 6.20 4.59
CA ARG A 77 -11.45 7.37 5.15
C ARG A 77 -11.73 7.50 6.64
N ALA A 78 -12.96 7.29 7.06
CA ALA A 78 -13.32 7.37 8.47
C ALA A 78 -12.57 6.32 9.29
N GLN A 79 -12.47 5.09 8.78
CA GLN A 79 -11.71 4.03 9.45
C GLN A 79 -10.22 4.33 9.49
N TYR A 80 -9.70 4.92 8.43
CA TYR A 80 -8.28 5.23 8.35
C TYR A 80 -7.87 6.24 9.41
N TYR A 81 -8.66 7.28 9.59
CA TYR A 81 -8.35 8.35 10.53
C TYR A 81 -8.98 8.16 11.92
N GLY A 82 -9.73 7.09 12.11
CA GLY A 82 -10.44 6.85 13.36
C GLY A 82 -9.55 6.24 14.44
N VAL A 83 -8.59 7.00 14.94
CA VAL A 83 -7.62 6.50 15.93
C VAL A 83 -8.29 6.07 17.25
N ASN A 84 -9.47 6.62 17.55
CA ASN A 84 -10.19 6.29 18.76
C ASN A 84 -11.25 5.21 18.56
N PHE A 85 -11.35 4.64 17.37
CA PHE A 85 -12.33 3.59 17.12
C PHE A 85 -11.95 2.30 17.86
N TYR A 86 -12.96 1.66 18.42
CA TYR A 86 -12.79 0.43 19.16
C TYR A 86 -12.68 -0.74 18.19
N ARG A 87 -11.54 -1.42 18.20
CA ARG A 87 -11.26 -2.49 17.24
C ARG A 87 -10.94 -3.83 17.88
N SER A 88 -11.19 -3.97 19.19
CA SER A 88 -10.81 -5.22 19.87
C SER A 88 -11.58 -6.43 19.36
N LYS A 89 -12.73 -6.23 18.73
CA LYS A 89 -13.53 -7.33 18.18
C LYS A 89 -13.32 -7.51 16.66
N ASP A 90 -12.40 -6.77 16.08
CA ASP A 90 -12.10 -6.95 14.66
C ASP A 90 -11.42 -8.31 14.46
N PRO A 91 -11.81 -9.11 13.45
CA PRO A 91 -11.16 -10.40 13.19
C PRO A 91 -9.66 -10.28 12.91
N ASN A 92 -9.20 -9.11 12.47
CA ASN A 92 -7.78 -8.86 12.31
C ASN A 92 -7.22 -8.32 13.64
N PRO A 93 -6.43 -9.12 14.38
CA PRO A 93 -5.89 -8.66 15.66
C PRO A 93 -4.91 -7.50 15.52
N ASN A 94 -4.42 -7.26 14.30
CA ASN A 94 -3.48 -6.18 14.03
C ASN A 94 -4.17 -4.92 13.50
N ALA A 95 -5.50 -4.92 13.41
CA ALA A 95 -6.24 -3.80 12.85
C ALA A 95 -5.96 -2.50 13.61
N CYS A 96 -5.69 -1.45 12.88
CA CYS A 96 -5.45 -0.14 13.48
C CYS A 96 -5.83 0.96 12.50
N ALA A 97 -5.91 2.18 13.01
CA ALA A 97 -6.02 3.35 12.15
C ALA A 97 -4.71 3.54 11.41
N LYS A 98 -4.77 4.27 10.31
CA LYS A 98 -3.57 4.64 9.53
C LYS A 98 -2.73 3.41 9.16
N TRP A 99 -3.38 2.40 8.62
CA TRP A 99 -2.73 1.12 8.31
C TRP A 99 -1.62 1.24 7.30
N PHE A 100 -1.70 2.21 6.36
CA PHE A 100 -0.59 2.44 5.42
C PHE A 100 0.63 2.97 6.16
N GLU A 101 0.46 3.96 7.03
CA GLU A 101 1.57 4.49 7.82
C GLU A 101 2.15 3.44 8.77
N ALA A 102 1.28 2.60 9.34
CA ALA A 102 1.75 1.51 10.21
C ALA A 102 2.65 0.54 9.45
N ALA A 103 2.26 0.18 8.23
CA ALA A 103 3.06 -0.70 7.39
C ALA A 103 4.35 -0.02 6.98
N LYS A 104 4.27 1.24 6.55
CA LYS A 104 5.43 1.99 6.09
C LYS A 104 6.48 2.10 7.18
N ALA A 105 6.05 2.40 8.42
CA ALA A 105 6.99 2.54 9.54
C ALA A 105 7.81 1.29 9.77
N ARG A 106 7.27 0.11 9.44
CA ARG A 106 7.94 -1.16 9.69
C ARG A 106 8.59 -1.76 8.46
N LYS A 107 8.15 -1.40 7.26
CA LYS A 107 8.51 -2.12 6.04
C LYS A 107 9.20 -1.26 4.98
N VAL A 108 9.34 0.04 5.18
CA VAL A 108 9.87 0.92 4.13
C VAL A 108 11.23 0.47 3.61
N LYS A 109 12.10 -0.01 4.49
CA LYS A 109 13.43 -0.49 4.06
C LYS A 109 13.34 -1.74 3.22
N GLN A 110 12.40 -2.62 3.55
CA GLN A 110 12.17 -3.82 2.75
C GLN A 110 11.59 -3.46 1.39
N TRP A 111 10.72 -2.46 1.34
CA TRP A 111 10.17 -1.96 0.08
C TRP A 111 11.28 -1.40 -0.82
N GLU A 112 12.20 -0.61 -0.22
CA GLU A 112 13.34 -0.06 -0.96
C GLU A 112 14.24 -1.16 -1.51
N LYS A 113 14.51 -2.17 -0.69
CA LYS A 113 15.31 -3.31 -1.11
C LYS A 113 14.64 -4.06 -2.27
N LEU A 114 13.33 -4.29 -2.16
CA LEU A 114 12.58 -4.96 -3.22
C LEU A 114 12.70 -4.22 -4.54
N VAL A 115 12.53 -2.91 -4.53
CA VAL A 115 12.60 -2.10 -5.73
C VAL A 115 14.01 -2.15 -6.32
N ASN A 116 15.03 -1.91 -5.48
CA ASN A 116 16.41 -1.89 -5.96
C ASN A 116 16.86 -3.24 -6.51
N ASP A 117 16.48 -4.33 -5.83
CA ASP A 117 16.80 -5.67 -6.30
C ASP A 117 16.12 -5.97 -7.63
N THR A 118 14.88 -5.55 -7.78
CA THR A 118 14.15 -5.77 -9.03
C THR A 118 14.80 -5.03 -10.19
N VAL A 119 15.20 -3.78 -9.97
CA VAL A 119 15.87 -2.99 -11.02
C VAL A 119 17.22 -3.61 -11.36
N LYS A 120 18.00 -4.02 -10.37
CA LYS A 120 19.31 -4.62 -10.61
C LYS A 120 19.22 -5.93 -11.38
N ASN A 121 18.18 -6.70 -11.15
CA ASN A 121 18.03 -8.03 -11.73
C ASN A 121 17.23 -8.03 -13.03
N SER A 122 16.95 -6.87 -13.56
CA SER A 122 16.16 -6.77 -14.81
C SER A 122 17.03 -6.70 -16.05
#